data_4521681c5342b1d7ad7c834c4360dc6c
#
_entry.id   4521681c5342b1d7ad7c834c4360dc6c
#
_cell.length_a   1.000
_cell.length_b   1.000
_cell.length_c   1.000
_cell.angle_alpha   90.00
_cell.angle_beta   90.00
_cell.angle_gamma   90.00
#
_symmetry.space_group_name_H-M   'P 1'
#
loop_
_entity.id
_entity.type
_entity.pdbx_description
1 polymer ?
#
loop_
_entity_poly.entity_id
_entity_poly.type
_entity_poly.pdbx_seq_one_letter_code
_entity_poly.pdbx_strand_id
1 'polypeptide(L)'
;MYDLMIIGGGPAGLTAAIYASRAHLNTVIFEPEMDGGQMSLTMSLENFPGALPEDTGMAIGMRMAKQAASFGAATIRELVVSVESAGETKIVKTESGSYEGKYVLVATGSKPNRLGVPGEDKFVSRGISYCATCDGAFYQDGDVYVIGGGNSAVEEALYLANLGAKVTIVHRRDSFRAERFLAEKALAHENISVMWNTELKEVLGDAMADGLVLYNNKTDETFTVKKGDRPMGIFIYVGVKPQTEFLEGILELNRGYVKVDENQMSAVDGIYAAGDIVDKNFRQVINACGEGCVAAMAVAKRIVQYD
;
A
#
# COMPACT_ATOMS: atom_id res chain seq x y z
N MET A 1 3.45 -23.01 -20.47
CA MET A 1 2.25 -22.16 -20.29
C MET A 1 1.75 -22.33 -18.87
N TYR A 2 1.45 -21.26 -18.15
CA TYR A 2 0.95 -21.27 -16.78
C TYR A 2 -0.60 -21.36 -16.77
N ASP A 3 -1.18 -21.92 -15.71
CA ASP A 3 -2.62 -21.84 -15.50
C ASP A 3 -3.01 -20.49 -14.92
N LEU A 4 -2.25 -19.99 -13.92
CA LEU A 4 -2.45 -18.69 -13.31
C LEU A 4 -1.13 -17.91 -13.17
N MET A 5 -1.09 -16.72 -13.73
CA MET A 5 -0.01 -15.74 -13.59
C MET A 5 -0.46 -14.63 -12.63
N ILE A 6 0.22 -14.48 -11.50
CA ILE A 6 -0.10 -13.50 -10.45
C ILE A 6 0.90 -12.36 -10.52
N ILE A 7 0.42 -11.12 -10.60
CA ILE A 7 1.26 -9.93 -10.66
C ILE A 7 1.16 -9.21 -9.30
N GLY A 8 2.23 -9.31 -8.51
CA GLY A 8 2.34 -8.75 -7.16
C GLY A 8 2.36 -9.82 -6.07
N GLY A 9 3.38 -9.75 -5.21
CA GLY A 9 3.62 -10.63 -4.06
C GLY A 9 3.12 -10.07 -2.74
N GLY A 10 2.09 -9.22 -2.76
CA GLY A 10 1.40 -8.76 -1.55
C GLY A 10 0.42 -9.80 -0.99
N PRO A 11 -0.33 -9.47 0.08
CA PRO A 11 -1.25 -10.41 0.75
C PRO A 11 -2.27 -11.05 -0.20
N ALA A 12 -2.80 -10.28 -1.16
CA ALA A 12 -3.73 -10.80 -2.16
C ALA A 12 -3.08 -11.83 -3.07
N GLY A 13 -1.93 -11.49 -3.65
CA GLY A 13 -1.21 -12.37 -4.58
C GLY A 13 -0.68 -13.63 -3.90
N LEU A 14 -0.09 -13.50 -2.71
CA LEU A 14 0.40 -14.64 -1.94
C LEU A 14 -0.73 -15.58 -1.52
N THR A 15 -1.87 -15.05 -1.08
CA THR A 15 -3.04 -15.87 -0.76
C THR A 15 -3.56 -16.59 -2.00
N ALA A 16 -3.69 -15.88 -3.12
CA ALA A 16 -4.10 -16.49 -4.38
C ALA A 16 -3.15 -17.63 -4.80
N ALA A 17 -1.84 -17.41 -4.68
CA ALA A 17 -0.84 -18.43 -4.99
C ALA A 17 -0.97 -19.68 -4.12
N ILE A 18 -1.23 -19.52 -2.82
CA ILE A 18 -1.47 -20.65 -1.90
C ILE A 18 -2.68 -21.47 -2.38
N TYR A 19 -3.81 -20.81 -2.64
CA TYR A 19 -5.04 -21.51 -3.02
C TYR A 19 -4.94 -22.15 -4.41
N ALA A 20 -4.38 -21.44 -5.39
CA ALA A 20 -4.21 -21.95 -6.75
C ALA A 20 -3.26 -23.16 -6.78
N SER A 21 -2.10 -23.07 -6.14
CA SER A 21 -1.13 -24.17 -6.12
C SER A 21 -1.64 -25.39 -5.34
N ARG A 22 -2.41 -25.18 -4.27
CA ARG A 22 -3.10 -26.31 -3.57
C ARG A 22 -4.15 -26.98 -4.44
N ALA A 23 -4.75 -26.25 -5.37
CA ALA A 23 -5.64 -26.83 -6.40
C ALA A 23 -4.87 -27.44 -7.59
N HIS A 24 -3.55 -27.61 -7.46
CA HIS A 24 -2.64 -28.17 -8.48
C HIS A 24 -2.54 -27.33 -9.76
N LEU A 25 -2.88 -26.03 -9.72
CA LEU A 25 -2.67 -25.16 -10.85
C LEU A 25 -1.17 -24.79 -10.99
N ASN A 26 -0.67 -24.80 -12.21
CA ASN A 26 0.67 -24.31 -12.53
C ASN A 26 0.70 -22.78 -12.35
N THR A 27 1.18 -22.32 -11.19
CA THR A 27 1.06 -20.95 -10.71
C THR A 27 2.42 -20.26 -10.63
N VAL A 28 2.50 -19.03 -11.11
CA VAL A 28 3.67 -18.16 -10.97
C VAL A 28 3.29 -16.78 -10.42
N ILE A 29 4.16 -16.23 -9.57
CA ILE A 29 4.07 -14.87 -9.03
C ILE A 29 5.16 -14.02 -9.65
N PHE A 30 4.83 -12.84 -10.16
CA PHE A 30 5.78 -11.80 -10.55
C PHE A 30 5.86 -10.77 -9.45
N GLU A 31 6.98 -10.69 -8.76
CA GLU A 31 7.24 -9.75 -7.67
C GLU A 31 8.70 -9.24 -7.77
N PRO A 32 8.91 -8.00 -8.19
CA PRO A 32 10.29 -7.49 -8.40
C PRO A 32 11.03 -7.22 -7.09
N GLU A 33 10.31 -6.94 -6.02
CA GLU A 33 10.86 -6.53 -4.73
C GLU A 33 10.76 -7.67 -3.70
N MET A 34 10.30 -7.34 -2.52
CA MET A 34 10.18 -8.26 -1.38
C MET A 34 8.75 -8.77 -1.23
N ASP A 35 8.61 -10.03 -0.85
CA ASP A 35 7.32 -10.63 -0.57
C ASP A 35 6.60 -9.95 0.61
N GLY A 36 5.28 -9.81 0.49
CA GLY A 36 4.41 -9.17 1.48
C GLY A 36 3.91 -7.78 1.07
N GLY A 37 4.48 -7.16 0.02
CA GLY A 37 4.07 -5.85 -0.47
C GLY A 37 4.03 -4.79 0.62
N GLN A 38 3.04 -3.89 0.62
CA GLN A 38 2.91 -2.83 1.64
C GLN A 38 2.77 -3.37 3.07
N MET A 39 2.22 -4.57 3.26
CA MET A 39 2.14 -5.20 4.57
C MET A 39 3.53 -5.40 5.18
N SER A 40 4.54 -5.74 4.39
CA SER A 40 5.91 -6.00 4.88
C SER A 40 6.57 -4.79 5.53
N LEU A 41 6.07 -3.58 5.27
CA LEU A 41 6.56 -2.34 5.86
C LEU A 41 6.02 -2.08 7.27
N THR A 42 5.07 -2.90 7.75
CA THR A 42 4.40 -2.71 9.04
C THR A 42 5.11 -3.46 10.16
N MET A 43 5.48 -2.76 11.24
CA MET A 43 6.19 -3.33 12.40
C MET A 43 5.27 -4.17 13.29
N SER A 44 3.97 -3.93 13.29
CA SER A 44 2.96 -4.70 14.01
C SER A 44 1.71 -4.85 13.15
N LEU A 45 1.10 -6.03 13.15
CA LEU A 45 -0.10 -6.31 12.37
C LEU A 45 -1.22 -6.86 13.28
N GLU A 46 -1.60 -6.06 14.28
CA GLU A 46 -2.51 -6.44 15.35
C GLU A 46 -3.94 -6.74 14.86
N ASN A 47 -4.34 -6.16 13.75
CA ASN A 47 -5.69 -6.32 13.17
C ASN A 47 -5.78 -7.46 12.15
N PHE A 48 -4.74 -8.30 12.01
CA PHE A 48 -4.78 -9.48 11.15
C PHE A 48 -5.09 -10.73 11.99
N PRO A 49 -6.22 -11.41 11.78
CA PRO A 49 -6.60 -12.58 12.58
C PRO A 49 -5.56 -13.69 12.53
N GLY A 50 -5.10 -14.13 13.69
CA GLY A 50 -4.07 -15.15 13.83
C GLY A 50 -2.63 -14.62 13.83
N ALA A 51 -2.42 -13.30 13.74
CA ALA A 51 -1.12 -12.70 14.02
C ALA A 51 -0.80 -12.79 15.51
N LEU A 52 0.45 -13.06 15.84
CA LEU A 52 0.98 -13.02 17.20
C LEU A 52 1.43 -11.60 17.55
N PRO A 53 1.49 -11.22 18.84
CA PRO A 53 1.91 -9.88 19.25
C PRO A 53 3.28 -9.44 18.73
N GLU A 54 4.19 -10.40 18.52
CA GLU A 54 5.54 -10.20 18.00
C GLU A 54 5.62 -10.22 16.47
N ASP A 55 4.52 -10.51 15.77
CA ASP A 55 4.53 -10.60 14.32
C ASP A 55 4.64 -9.22 13.67
N THR A 56 5.66 -9.08 12.83
CA THR A 56 5.76 -7.98 11.88
C THR A 56 5.06 -8.35 10.57
N GLY A 57 4.62 -7.35 9.81
CA GLY A 57 4.06 -7.61 8.49
C GLY A 57 5.05 -8.31 7.55
N MET A 58 6.36 -8.03 7.69
CA MET A 58 7.42 -8.74 6.97
C MET A 58 7.44 -10.23 7.34
N ALA A 59 7.40 -10.57 8.63
CA ALA A 59 7.42 -11.97 9.08
C ALA A 59 6.21 -12.75 8.54
N ILE A 60 5.03 -12.13 8.56
CA ILE A 60 3.81 -12.72 7.99
C ILE A 60 3.96 -12.91 6.48
N GLY A 61 4.42 -11.88 5.75
CA GLY A 61 4.63 -11.94 4.30
C GLY A 61 5.58 -13.06 3.89
N MET A 62 6.72 -13.17 4.58
CA MET A 62 7.67 -14.26 4.35
C MET A 62 7.09 -15.66 4.65
N ARG A 63 6.26 -15.80 5.70
CA ARG A 63 5.56 -17.08 5.98
C ARG A 63 4.56 -17.42 4.88
N MET A 64 3.80 -16.43 4.38
CA MET A 64 2.85 -16.65 3.28
C MET A 64 3.58 -17.04 1.99
N ALA A 65 4.69 -16.39 1.65
CA ALA A 65 5.51 -16.73 0.47
C ALA A 65 6.09 -18.15 0.58
N LYS A 66 6.64 -18.51 1.74
CA LYS A 66 7.13 -19.86 2.01
C LYS A 66 6.01 -20.90 1.91
N GLN A 67 4.82 -20.59 2.38
CA GLN A 67 3.65 -21.45 2.27
C GLN A 67 3.23 -21.64 0.81
N ALA A 68 3.16 -20.58 0.00
CA ALA A 68 2.87 -20.66 -1.43
C ALA A 68 3.89 -21.54 -2.17
N ALA A 69 5.18 -21.32 -1.90
CA ALA A 69 6.27 -22.11 -2.49
C ALA A 69 6.20 -23.58 -2.08
N SER A 70 5.78 -23.91 -0.84
CA SER A 70 5.63 -25.31 -0.39
C SER A 70 4.54 -26.08 -1.14
N PHE A 71 3.60 -25.38 -1.77
CA PHE A 71 2.58 -25.97 -2.64
C PHE A 71 2.96 -25.93 -4.14
N GLY A 72 4.14 -25.41 -4.47
CA GLY A 72 4.68 -25.42 -5.84
C GLY A 72 4.52 -24.10 -6.60
N ALA A 73 4.06 -23.01 -5.97
CA ALA A 73 4.08 -21.68 -6.61
C ALA A 73 5.51 -21.23 -6.86
N ALA A 74 5.81 -20.83 -8.10
CA ALA A 74 7.09 -20.22 -8.46
C ALA A 74 7.01 -18.69 -8.30
N THR A 75 8.14 -18.04 -7.97
CA THR A 75 8.25 -16.58 -7.97
C THR A 75 9.32 -16.15 -8.96
N ILE A 76 8.98 -15.19 -9.83
CA ILE A 76 9.87 -14.54 -10.79
C ILE A 76 10.11 -13.12 -10.28
N ARG A 77 11.38 -12.75 -10.05
CA ARG A 77 11.81 -11.44 -9.54
C ARG A 77 11.97 -10.43 -10.67
N GLU A 78 10.86 -10.15 -11.37
CA GLU A 78 10.82 -9.24 -12.51
C GLU A 78 9.63 -8.30 -12.44
N LEU A 79 9.83 -7.07 -12.89
CA LEU A 79 8.77 -6.06 -13.01
C LEU A 79 7.94 -6.35 -14.25
N VAL A 80 6.63 -6.47 -14.06
CA VAL A 80 5.70 -6.57 -15.19
C VAL A 80 5.45 -5.18 -15.78
N VAL A 81 5.64 -5.06 -17.08
CA VAL A 81 5.49 -3.80 -17.83
C VAL A 81 4.24 -3.75 -18.70
N SER A 82 3.66 -4.90 -19.07
CA SER A 82 2.37 -4.96 -19.76
C SER A 82 1.69 -6.32 -19.63
N VAL A 83 0.38 -6.33 -19.84
CA VAL A 83 -0.45 -7.53 -19.98
C VAL A 83 -1.16 -7.43 -21.33
N GLU A 84 -1.27 -8.53 -22.05
CA GLU A 84 -2.03 -8.61 -23.29
C GLU A 84 -3.03 -9.76 -23.23
N SER A 85 -4.17 -9.60 -23.86
CA SER A 85 -5.18 -10.65 -24.01
C SER A 85 -5.26 -11.08 -25.48
N ALA A 86 -4.80 -12.29 -25.79
CA ALA A 86 -4.81 -12.88 -27.10
C ALA A 86 -5.80 -14.09 -27.13
N GLY A 87 -7.08 -13.77 -27.10
CA GLY A 87 -8.14 -14.79 -26.95
C GLY A 87 -8.05 -15.49 -25.60
N GLU A 88 -7.95 -16.83 -25.60
CA GLU A 88 -7.84 -17.63 -24.38
C GLU A 88 -6.46 -17.50 -23.70
N THR A 89 -5.44 -17.10 -24.44
CA THR A 89 -4.08 -16.92 -23.90
C THR A 89 -3.91 -15.49 -23.41
N LYS A 90 -3.33 -15.35 -22.21
CA LYS A 90 -2.88 -14.10 -21.63
C LYS A 90 -1.36 -14.05 -21.68
N ILE A 91 -0.81 -12.89 -22.01
CA ILE A 91 0.62 -12.66 -22.13
C ILE A 91 1.03 -11.60 -21.10
N VAL A 92 1.92 -11.97 -20.20
CA VAL A 92 2.55 -11.06 -19.24
C VAL A 92 3.96 -10.75 -19.75
N LYS A 93 4.27 -9.47 -19.95
CA LYS A 93 5.60 -9.02 -20.39
C LYS A 93 6.32 -8.35 -19.23
N THR A 94 7.59 -8.67 -19.09
CA THR A 94 8.54 -8.04 -18.19
C THR A 94 9.64 -7.36 -19.00
N GLU A 95 10.56 -6.69 -18.32
CA GLU A 95 11.75 -6.14 -19.01
C GLU A 95 12.65 -7.24 -19.61
N SER A 96 12.60 -8.45 -19.05
CA SER A 96 13.50 -9.56 -19.42
C SER A 96 12.85 -10.58 -20.36
N GLY A 97 11.50 -10.64 -20.43
CA GLY A 97 10.86 -11.67 -21.22
C GLY A 97 9.34 -11.56 -21.34
N SER A 98 8.76 -12.61 -21.90
CA SER A 98 7.32 -12.74 -22.11
C SER A 98 6.87 -14.12 -21.64
N TYR A 99 5.74 -14.16 -20.93
CA TYR A 99 5.19 -15.35 -20.28
C TYR A 99 3.76 -15.56 -20.69
N GLU A 100 3.40 -16.80 -21.01
CA GLU A 100 2.06 -17.17 -21.44
C GLU A 100 1.31 -17.99 -20.38
N GLY A 101 0.04 -17.67 -20.20
CA GLY A 101 -0.86 -18.37 -19.30
C GLY A 101 -2.31 -18.25 -19.70
N LYS A 102 -3.18 -19.06 -19.06
CA LYS A 102 -4.63 -19.03 -19.28
C LYS A 102 -5.29 -17.84 -18.59
N TYR A 103 -4.87 -17.55 -17.33
CA TYR A 103 -5.44 -16.53 -16.47
C TYR A 103 -4.37 -15.61 -15.87
N VAL A 104 -4.75 -14.36 -15.64
CA VAL A 104 -3.94 -13.36 -14.94
C VAL A 104 -4.69 -12.84 -13.72
N LEU A 105 -4.03 -12.77 -12.58
CA LEU A 105 -4.50 -12.05 -11.41
C LEU A 105 -3.60 -10.84 -11.16
N VAL A 106 -4.17 -9.64 -11.22
CA VAL A 106 -3.48 -8.39 -10.90
C VAL A 106 -3.65 -8.10 -9.41
N ALA A 107 -2.55 -8.13 -8.66
CA ALA A 107 -2.51 -7.95 -7.21
C ALA A 107 -1.41 -6.95 -6.79
N THR A 108 -1.13 -5.95 -7.64
CA THR A 108 -0.03 -4.99 -7.50
C THR A 108 -0.26 -3.94 -6.41
N GLY A 109 -1.48 -3.87 -5.85
CA GLY A 109 -1.80 -2.98 -4.76
C GLY A 109 -1.77 -1.50 -5.11
N SER A 110 -1.40 -0.67 -4.12
CA SER A 110 -1.30 0.79 -4.23
C SER A 110 -0.02 1.31 -3.58
N LYS A 111 0.43 2.50 -4.00
CA LYS A 111 1.57 3.22 -3.40
C LYS A 111 1.13 4.55 -2.80
N PRO A 112 1.79 5.05 -1.74
CA PRO A 112 1.54 6.39 -1.21
C PRO A 112 1.72 7.46 -2.27
N ASN A 113 0.81 8.44 -2.27
CA ASN A 113 0.97 9.63 -3.11
C ASN A 113 2.13 10.49 -2.58
N ARG A 114 2.90 11.02 -3.51
CA ARG A 114 3.88 12.07 -3.24
C ARG A 114 3.22 13.44 -3.27
N LEU A 115 3.72 14.37 -2.44
CA LEU A 115 3.33 15.78 -2.51
C LEU A 115 3.99 16.49 -3.69
N GLY A 116 5.18 16.04 -4.09
CA GLY A 116 5.98 16.65 -5.14
C GLY A 116 6.61 17.98 -4.71
N VAL A 117 6.80 18.19 -3.41
CA VAL A 117 7.43 19.41 -2.89
C VAL A 117 8.95 19.32 -2.92
N PRO A 118 9.68 20.45 -3.09
CA PRO A 118 11.13 20.44 -2.97
C PRO A 118 11.62 19.79 -1.67
N GLY A 119 12.66 18.96 -1.78
CA GLY A 119 13.23 18.22 -0.65
C GLY A 119 12.55 16.89 -0.35
N GLU A 120 11.32 16.62 -0.84
CA GLU A 120 10.61 15.36 -0.53
C GLU A 120 11.46 14.15 -0.91
N ASP A 121 11.89 14.04 -2.17
CA ASP A 121 12.67 12.87 -2.63
C ASP A 121 14.04 12.76 -1.96
N LYS A 122 14.68 13.91 -1.67
CA LYS A 122 15.99 13.98 -1.01
C LYS A 122 15.96 13.37 0.38
N PHE A 123 14.86 13.56 1.11
CA PHE A 123 14.77 13.23 2.53
C PHE A 123 13.92 11.99 2.83
N VAL A 124 13.45 11.23 1.84
CA VAL A 124 12.83 9.91 2.08
C VAL A 124 13.84 9.02 2.82
N SER A 125 13.40 8.38 3.90
CA SER A 125 14.22 7.62 4.85
C SER A 125 15.33 8.45 5.55
N ARG A 126 15.27 9.77 5.41
CA ARG A 126 16.19 10.73 6.05
C ARG A 126 15.44 11.86 6.76
N GLY A 127 14.34 11.51 7.38
CA GLY A 127 13.43 12.44 8.06
C GLY A 127 12.02 12.45 7.48
N ILE A 128 11.82 12.01 6.22
CA ILE A 128 10.51 11.78 5.63
C ILE A 128 10.19 10.29 5.60
N SER A 129 8.98 9.94 6.01
CA SER A 129 8.42 8.60 5.94
C SER A 129 6.96 8.62 5.43
N TYR A 130 6.52 7.47 4.90
CA TYR A 130 5.13 7.18 4.52
C TYR A 130 4.53 6.05 5.35
N CYS A 131 5.23 5.60 6.40
CA CYS A 131 4.84 4.48 7.24
C CYS A 131 5.23 4.76 8.70
N ALA A 132 4.25 5.16 9.52
CA ALA A 132 4.52 5.44 10.94
C ALA A 132 4.90 4.17 11.73
N THR A 133 4.28 3.05 11.40
CA THR A 133 4.59 1.76 12.03
C THR A 133 5.99 1.26 11.70
N CYS A 134 6.57 1.64 10.54
CA CYS A 134 7.93 1.28 10.15
C CYS A 134 8.98 2.14 10.86
N ASP A 135 8.76 3.46 10.84
CA ASP A 135 9.79 4.44 11.19
C ASP A 135 9.48 5.21 12.48
N GLY A 136 8.26 5.09 13.03
CA GLY A 136 7.81 5.87 14.18
C GLY A 136 8.70 5.70 15.43
N ALA A 137 9.24 4.50 15.64
CA ALA A 137 10.13 4.22 16.77
C ALA A 137 11.40 5.08 16.78
N PHE A 138 11.89 5.54 15.63
CA PHE A 138 13.04 6.46 15.53
C PHE A 138 12.72 7.88 16.03
N TYR A 139 11.45 8.20 16.19
CA TYR A 139 10.94 9.52 16.58
C TYR A 139 10.22 9.48 17.94
N GLN A 140 10.40 8.42 18.71
CA GLN A 140 9.97 8.38 20.10
C GLN A 140 10.58 9.60 20.82
N ASP A 141 9.76 10.34 21.57
CA ASP A 141 10.12 11.63 22.19
C ASP A 141 10.54 12.73 21.20
N GLY A 142 10.33 12.53 19.89
CA GLY A 142 10.62 13.49 18.83
C GLY A 142 9.49 14.49 18.58
N ASP A 143 9.78 15.48 17.73
CA ASP A 143 8.80 16.38 17.15
C ASP A 143 8.41 15.86 15.77
N VAL A 144 7.16 15.41 15.61
CA VAL A 144 6.67 14.75 14.42
C VAL A 144 5.60 15.59 13.72
N TYR A 145 5.74 15.75 12.42
CA TYR A 145 4.78 16.43 11.54
C TYR A 145 4.08 15.43 10.65
N VAL A 146 2.77 15.28 10.84
CA VAL A 146 1.92 14.41 10.01
C VAL A 146 1.19 15.25 8.97
N ILE A 147 1.51 15.04 7.70
CA ILE A 147 0.94 15.80 6.60
C ILE A 147 -0.28 15.04 6.05
N GLY A 148 -1.47 15.57 6.33
CA GLY A 148 -2.71 14.94 5.90
C GLY A 148 -3.88 15.26 6.81
N GLY A 149 -5.02 14.58 6.64
CA GLY A 149 -6.23 14.81 7.47
C GLY A 149 -7.38 13.87 7.11
N GLY A 150 -7.08 12.77 6.44
CA GLY A 150 -7.96 11.61 6.28
C GLY A 150 -7.73 10.57 7.38
N ASN A 151 -8.47 9.43 7.34
CA ASN A 151 -8.38 8.36 8.34
C ASN A 151 -6.92 7.96 8.59
N SER A 152 -6.17 7.59 7.56
CA SER A 152 -4.77 7.17 7.71
C SER A 152 -3.89 8.21 8.41
N ALA A 153 -4.01 9.51 8.04
CA ALA A 153 -3.23 10.56 8.68
C ALA A 153 -3.53 10.67 10.18
N VAL A 154 -4.80 10.57 10.56
CA VAL A 154 -5.24 10.72 11.95
C VAL A 154 -4.92 9.48 12.78
N GLU A 155 -5.11 8.28 12.23
CA GLU A 155 -4.73 7.00 12.86
C GLU A 155 -3.24 6.94 13.14
N GLU A 156 -2.43 7.27 12.15
CA GLU A 156 -0.97 7.23 12.28
C GLU A 156 -0.44 8.36 13.20
N ALA A 157 -1.11 9.52 13.24
CA ALA A 157 -0.81 10.56 14.21
C ALA A 157 -1.07 10.08 15.65
N LEU A 158 -2.17 9.38 15.89
CA LEU A 158 -2.48 8.75 17.18
C LEU A 158 -1.45 7.69 17.55
N TYR A 159 -1.05 6.85 16.59
CA TYR A 159 -0.02 5.84 16.80
C TYR A 159 1.32 6.49 17.23
N LEU A 160 1.80 7.49 16.49
CA LEU A 160 3.03 8.21 16.80
C LEU A 160 2.98 8.92 18.17
N ALA A 161 1.85 9.53 18.51
CA ALA A 161 1.65 10.17 19.81
C ALA A 161 1.67 9.15 20.96
N ASN A 162 1.11 7.95 20.75
CA ASN A 162 1.16 6.86 21.73
C ASN A 162 2.59 6.29 21.92
N LEU A 163 3.48 6.43 20.93
CA LEU A 163 4.91 6.12 21.06
C LEU A 163 5.68 7.18 21.88
N GLY A 164 5.04 8.30 22.26
CA GLY A 164 5.65 9.40 23.03
C GLY A 164 6.06 10.61 22.18
N ALA A 165 5.87 10.58 20.86
CA ALA A 165 6.18 11.73 20.02
C ALA A 165 5.23 12.91 20.29
N LYS A 166 5.74 14.14 20.14
CA LYS A 166 4.91 15.35 20.00
C LYS A 166 4.50 15.51 18.56
N VAL A 167 3.24 15.26 18.28
CA VAL A 167 2.72 15.23 16.92
C VAL A 167 2.02 16.52 16.56
N THR A 168 2.37 17.08 15.41
CA THR A 168 1.65 18.20 14.79
C THR A 168 1.05 17.73 13.48
N ILE A 169 -0.28 17.65 13.40
CA ILE A 169 -0.95 17.35 12.14
C ILE A 169 -1.03 18.62 11.31
N VAL A 170 -0.46 18.62 10.12
CA VAL A 170 -0.52 19.73 9.16
C VAL A 170 -1.61 19.43 8.14
N HIS A 171 -2.71 20.18 8.20
CA HIS A 171 -3.87 19.94 7.33
C HIS A 171 -4.30 21.18 6.57
N ARG A 172 -4.45 21.05 5.24
CA ARG A 172 -4.79 22.14 4.32
C ARG A 172 -6.22 22.69 4.43
N ARG A 173 -7.07 22.10 5.27
CA ARG A 173 -8.45 22.51 5.53
C ARG A 173 -8.63 22.89 7.00
N ASP A 174 -9.80 23.39 7.33
CA ASP A 174 -10.22 23.79 8.67
C ASP A 174 -10.85 22.64 9.50
N SER A 175 -10.97 21.46 8.90
CA SER A 175 -11.57 20.29 9.53
C SER A 175 -11.03 19.00 8.92
N PHE A 176 -10.93 17.92 9.72
CA PHE A 176 -10.53 16.61 9.24
C PHE A 176 -11.55 16.01 8.27
N ARG A 177 -11.05 15.19 7.35
CA ARG A 177 -11.84 14.30 6.51
C ARG A 177 -11.95 12.89 7.10
N ALA A 178 -11.24 12.65 8.20
CA ALA A 178 -11.30 11.41 8.96
C ALA A 178 -12.67 11.21 9.58
N GLU A 179 -12.97 9.97 9.93
CA GLU A 179 -14.16 9.61 10.69
C GLU A 179 -14.20 10.40 12.00
N ARG A 180 -15.42 10.80 12.38
CA ARG A 180 -15.64 11.67 13.54
C ARG A 180 -15.00 11.13 14.82
N PHE A 181 -15.13 9.83 15.07
CA PHE A 181 -14.52 9.18 16.24
C PHE A 181 -12.99 9.34 16.28
N LEU A 182 -12.30 9.13 15.14
CA LEU A 182 -10.86 9.29 15.04
C LEU A 182 -10.44 10.75 15.23
N ALA A 183 -11.18 11.66 14.59
CA ALA A 183 -10.94 13.10 14.71
C ALA A 183 -11.06 13.59 16.17
N GLU A 184 -12.14 13.21 16.86
CA GLU A 184 -12.38 13.56 18.28
C GLU A 184 -11.27 12.99 19.18
N LYS A 185 -10.83 11.75 18.95
CA LYS A 185 -9.75 11.10 19.70
C LYS A 185 -8.41 11.84 19.51
N ALA A 186 -8.07 12.23 18.28
CA ALA A 186 -6.83 12.96 18.00
C ALA A 186 -6.86 14.36 18.61
N LEU A 187 -7.98 15.09 18.50
CA LEU A 187 -8.11 16.43 19.08
C LEU A 187 -8.08 16.43 20.62
N ALA A 188 -8.44 15.32 21.26
CA ALA A 188 -8.40 15.18 22.72
C ALA A 188 -7.03 14.70 23.24
N HIS A 189 -6.11 14.29 22.36
CA HIS A 189 -4.83 13.71 22.77
C HIS A 189 -3.82 14.80 23.15
N GLU A 190 -3.22 14.71 24.34
CA GLU A 190 -2.32 15.73 24.90
C GLU A 190 -1.06 16.00 24.07
N ASN A 191 -0.57 14.97 23.35
CA ASN A 191 0.62 15.05 22.50
C ASN A 191 0.30 15.39 21.03
N ILE A 192 -0.97 15.68 20.68
CA ILE A 192 -1.36 16.03 19.32
C ILE A 192 -1.80 17.49 19.25
N SER A 193 -1.23 18.22 18.32
CA SER A 193 -1.67 19.56 17.92
C SER A 193 -2.02 19.57 16.42
N VAL A 194 -2.81 20.56 15.97
CA VAL A 194 -3.20 20.67 14.56
C VAL A 194 -2.91 22.06 14.03
N MET A 195 -2.22 22.11 12.90
CA MET A 195 -2.08 23.30 12.07
C MET A 195 -3.12 23.24 10.94
N TRP A 196 -4.23 23.92 11.16
CA TRP A 196 -5.31 24.03 10.18
C TRP A 196 -4.96 24.99 9.04
N ASN A 197 -5.58 24.78 7.87
CA ASN A 197 -5.38 25.60 6.67
C ASN A 197 -3.92 25.71 6.25
N THR A 198 -3.12 24.69 6.58
CA THR A 198 -1.67 24.73 6.42
C THR A 198 -1.19 23.60 5.50
N GLU A 199 -0.28 23.94 4.61
CA GLU A 199 0.31 23.04 3.61
C GLU A 199 1.83 23.01 3.74
N LEU A 200 2.42 21.83 3.53
CA LEU A 200 3.85 21.69 3.36
C LEU A 200 4.26 22.18 1.96
N LYS A 201 5.21 23.10 1.87
CA LYS A 201 5.72 23.64 0.60
C LYS A 201 7.13 23.19 0.27
N GLU A 202 7.96 22.95 1.29
CA GLU A 202 9.33 22.50 1.10
C GLU A 202 9.84 21.81 2.36
N VAL A 203 10.73 20.83 2.19
CA VAL A 203 11.48 20.20 3.29
C VAL A 203 12.94 20.64 3.20
N LEU A 204 13.45 21.20 4.28
CA LEU A 204 14.79 21.75 4.39
C LEU A 204 15.73 20.77 5.11
N GLY A 205 17.01 20.89 4.84
CA GLY A 205 18.05 20.10 5.50
C GLY A 205 19.27 19.87 4.62
N ASP A 206 20.28 19.24 5.21
CA ASP A 206 21.47 18.81 4.47
C ASP A 206 21.55 17.28 4.35
N ALA A 207 22.04 16.57 5.35
CA ALA A 207 22.09 15.09 5.35
C ALA A 207 20.75 14.47 5.76
N MET A 208 20.02 15.12 6.66
CA MET A 208 18.70 14.75 7.17
C MET A 208 17.75 15.94 7.04
N ALA A 209 16.43 15.69 7.06
CA ALA A 209 15.46 16.77 7.19
C ALA A 209 15.61 17.45 8.55
N ASP A 210 15.70 18.78 8.55
CA ASP A 210 15.86 19.61 9.74
C ASP A 210 14.95 20.85 9.74
N GLY A 211 14.06 20.97 8.77
CA GLY A 211 13.10 22.05 8.72
C GLY A 211 11.98 21.84 7.68
N LEU A 212 10.92 22.61 7.86
CA LEU A 212 9.75 22.64 7.02
C LEU A 212 9.41 24.06 6.64
N VAL A 213 9.13 24.31 5.37
CA VAL A 213 8.46 25.53 4.92
C VAL A 213 6.97 25.23 4.82
N LEU A 214 6.18 25.92 5.61
CA LEU A 214 4.74 25.77 5.71
C LEU A 214 4.05 27.03 5.21
N TYR A 215 2.90 26.86 4.57
CA TYR A 215 2.08 27.93 4.05
C TYR A 215 0.65 27.82 4.60
N ASN A 216 0.18 28.88 5.25
CA ASN A 216 -1.20 28.96 5.69
C ASN A 216 -2.05 29.60 4.58
N ASN A 217 -2.94 28.83 3.98
CA ASN A 217 -3.75 29.22 2.84
C ASN A 217 -4.94 30.13 3.20
N LYS A 218 -5.16 30.42 4.49
CA LYS A 218 -6.21 31.33 4.97
C LYS A 218 -5.65 32.71 5.28
N THR A 219 -4.43 32.79 5.82
CA THR A 219 -3.75 34.04 6.17
C THR A 219 -2.78 34.52 5.10
N ASP A 220 -2.50 33.65 4.10
CA ASP A 220 -1.50 33.87 3.04
C ASP A 220 -0.07 34.03 3.59
N GLU A 221 0.22 33.42 4.71
CA GLU A 221 1.51 33.49 5.38
C GLU A 221 2.36 32.25 5.11
N THR A 222 3.62 32.47 4.78
CA THR A 222 4.63 31.41 4.70
C THR A 222 5.58 31.54 5.89
N PHE A 223 5.84 30.45 6.57
CA PHE A 223 6.74 30.42 7.72
C PHE A 223 7.57 29.13 7.75
N THR A 224 8.70 29.19 8.44
CA THR A 224 9.61 28.06 8.55
C THR A 224 9.60 27.50 9.96
N VAL A 225 9.43 26.19 10.06
CA VAL A 225 9.67 25.44 11.29
C VAL A 225 11.04 24.79 11.18
N LYS A 226 11.90 24.99 12.17
CA LYS A 226 13.21 24.34 12.24
C LYS A 226 13.24 23.28 13.33
N LYS A 227 14.06 22.27 13.14
CA LYS A 227 14.35 21.25 14.13
C LYS A 227 14.90 21.92 15.40
N GLY A 228 14.34 21.56 16.55
CA GLY A 228 14.89 21.86 17.86
C GLY A 228 15.88 20.80 18.33
N ASP A 229 15.94 20.58 19.63
CA ASP A 229 16.83 19.59 20.25
C ASP A 229 16.38 18.15 20.06
N ARG A 230 15.10 17.94 19.66
CA ARG A 230 14.51 16.63 19.49
C ARG A 230 14.65 16.11 18.04
N PRO A 231 14.63 14.79 17.82
CA PRO A 231 14.50 14.23 16.47
C PRO A 231 13.27 14.80 15.76
N MET A 232 13.41 15.20 14.49
CA MET A 232 12.30 15.66 13.65
C MET A 232 11.93 14.58 12.64
N GLY A 233 10.63 14.20 12.60
CA GLY A 233 10.06 13.28 11.64
C GLY A 233 8.91 13.93 10.84
N ILE A 234 8.82 13.62 9.56
CA ILE A 234 7.78 14.10 8.65
C ILE A 234 7.09 12.90 8.04
N PHE A 235 5.83 12.70 8.36
CA PHE A 235 5.04 11.55 7.88
C PHE A 235 3.96 12.03 6.92
N ILE A 236 3.97 11.52 5.68
CA ILE A 236 3.12 12.05 4.60
C ILE A 236 1.97 11.07 4.29
N TYR A 237 0.73 11.50 4.54
CA TYR A 237 -0.51 10.74 4.32
C TYR A 237 -1.52 11.52 3.49
N VAL A 238 -1.22 11.69 2.20
CA VAL A 238 -2.03 12.47 1.25
C VAL A 238 -2.80 11.59 0.26
N GLY A 239 -3.01 10.34 0.63
CA GLY A 239 -3.71 9.33 -0.15
C GLY A 239 -2.76 8.32 -0.76
N VAL A 240 -3.35 7.39 -1.53
CA VAL A 240 -2.65 6.31 -2.23
C VAL A 240 -3.05 6.27 -3.69
N LYS A 241 -2.17 5.77 -4.56
CA LYS A 241 -2.41 5.56 -5.98
C LYS A 241 -2.32 4.07 -6.29
N PRO A 242 -3.34 3.48 -6.95
CA PRO A 242 -3.26 2.09 -7.40
C PRO A 242 -2.19 1.94 -8.49
N GLN A 243 -1.50 0.81 -8.50
CA GLN A 243 -0.45 0.52 -9.47
C GLN A 243 -1.04 -0.16 -10.70
N THR A 244 -1.64 0.63 -11.59
CA THR A 244 -2.42 0.16 -12.76
C THR A 244 -1.90 0.69 -14.09
N GLU A 245 -0.78 1.43 -14.13
CA GLU A 245 -0.29 2.08 -15.34
C GLU A 245 -0.06 1.09 -16.49
N PHE A 246 0.42 -0.10 -16.18
CA PHE A 246 0.68 -1.15 -17.17
C PHE A 246 -0.60 -1.84 -17.72
N LEU A 247 -1.77 -1.46 -17.21
CA LEU A 247 -3.09 -1.95 -17.64
C LEU A 247 -3.84 -0.95 -18.53
N GLU A 248 -3.23 0.19 -18.84
CA GLU A 248 -3.84 1.20 -19.73
C GLU A 248 -4.16 0.61 -21.09
N GLY A 249 -5.38 0.85 -21.58
CA GLY A 249 -5.87 0.30 -22.85
C GLY A 249 -6.33 -1.16 -22.78
N ILE A 250 -6.14 -1.86 -21.65
CA ILE A 250 -6.57 -3.25 -21.46
C ILE A 250 -7.83 -3.31 -20.58
N LEU A 251 -7.81 -2.60 -19.45
CA LEU A 251 -8.91 -2.55 -18.50
C LEU A 251 -9.49 -1.14 -18.39
N GLU A 252 -10.81 -1.06 -18.25
CA GLU A 252 -11.48 0.18 -17.86
C GLU A 252 -11.27 0.41 -16.36
N LEU A 253 -10.66 1.55 -16.01
CA LEU A 253 -10.34 1.92 -14.65
C LEU A 253 -11.30 2.99 -14.11
N ASN A 254 -11.75 2.85 -12.86
CA ASN A 254 -12.47 3.89 -12.13
C ASN A 254 -11.53 4.62 -11.18
N ARG A 255 -11.21 5.89 -11.49
CA ARG A 255 -10.23 6.68 -10.70
C ARG A 255 -8.88 5.97 -10.52
N GLY A 256 -8.46 5.21 -11.52
CA GLY A 256 -7.26 4.41 -11.51
C GLY A 256 -7.41 3.00 -10.90
N TYR A 257 -8.54 2.65 -10.30
CA TYR A 257 -8.80 1.33 -9.71
C TYR A 257 -9.49 0.39 -10.68
N VAL A 258 -9.20 -0.90 -10.58
CA VAL A 258 -9.85 -1.95 -11.37
C VAL A 258 -11.23 -2.25 -10.80
N LYS A 259 -12.25 -2.30 -11.67
CA LYS A 259 -13.58 -2.82 -11.33
C LYS A 259 -13.62 -4.32 -11.52
N VAL A 260 -14.20 -5.03 -10.57
CA VAL A 260 -14.37 -6.49 -10.61
C VAL A 260 -15.78 -6.90 -10.20
N ASP A 261 -16.18 -8.10 -10.61
CA ASP A 261 -17.38 -8.78 -10.11
C ASP A 261 -17.17 -9.46 -8.75
N GLU A 262 -18.16 -10.19 -8.26
CA GLU A 262 -18.10 -10.95 -7.01
C GLU A 262 -17.06 -12.09 -7.02
N ASN A 263 -16.61 -12.53 -8.20
CA ASN A 263 -15.56 -13.53 -8.38
C ASN A 263 -14.18 -12.89 -8.58
N GLN A 264 -14.05 -11.59 -8.40
CA GLN A 264 -12.84 -10.80 -8.64
C GLN A 264 -12.41 -10.75 -10.12
N MET A 265 -13.30 -11.05 -11.07
CA MET A 265 -13.03 -10.97 -12.49
C MET A 265 -13.29 -9.56 -13.02
N SER A 266 -12.39 -9.04 -13.84
CA SER A 266 -12.55 -7.77 -14.53
C SER A 266 -13.52 -7.89 -15.71
N ALA A 267 -13.77 -6.78 -16.40
CA ALA A 267 -14.56 -6.78 -17.65
C ALA A 267 -13.89 -7.58 -18.80
N VAL A 268 -12.60 -7.86 -18.69
CA VAL A 268 -11.85 -8.67 -19.67
C VAL A 268 -11.76 -10.11 -19.18
N ASP A 269 -12.34 -11.02 -19.94
CA ASP A 269 -12.35 -12.44 -19.59
C ASP A 269 -10.94 -12.99 -19.35
N GLY A 270 -10.78 -13.76 -18.27
CA GLY A 270 -9.50 -14.34 -17.86
C GLY A 270 -8.53 -13.37 -17.15
N ILE A 271 -8.92 -12.11 -16.94
CA ILE A 271 -8.16 -11.15 -16.12
C ILE A 271 -8.92 -10.85 -14.83
N TYR A 272 -8.31 -11.14 -13.71
CA TYR A 272 -8.79 -10.92 -12.35
C TYR A 272 -8.01 -9.81 -11.66
N ALA A 273 -8.57 -9.19 -10.63
CA ALA A 273 -7.84 -8.27 -9.77
C ALA A 273 -8.24 -8.46 -8.31
N ALA A 274 -7.28 -8.30 -7.39
CA ALA A 274 -7.52 -8.44 -5.95
C ALA A 274 -6.59 -7.53 -5.14
N GLY A 275 -7.01 -7.19 -3.93
CA GLY A 275 -6.26 -6.32 -3.04
C GLY A 275 -6.52 -4.84 -3.33
N ASP A 276 -5.59 -3.99 -2.91
CA ASP A 276 -5.77 -2.53 -2.91
C ASP A 276 -5.84 -1.87 -4.29
N ILE A 277 -5.63 -2.64 -5.34
CA ILE A 277 -5.82 -2.22 -6.73
C ILE A 277 -7.29 -2.16 -7.15
N VAL A 278 -8.18 -2.85 -6.42
CA VAL A 278 -9.60 -2.93 -6.72
C VAL A 278 -10.36 -1.70 -6.20
N ASP A 279 -11.37 -1.27 -6.96
CA ASP A 279 -12.29 -0.18 -6.57
C ASP A 279 -13.17 -0.62 -5.40
N LYS A 280 -12.82 -0.20 -4.19
CA LYS A 280 -13.50 -0.55 -2.94
C LYS A 280 -13.33 0.49 -1.84
N ASN A 281 -14.17 0.43 -0.82
CA ASN A 281 -14.17 1.39 0.28
C ASN A 281 -13.09 1.08 1.34
N PHE A 282 -12.85 -0.19 1.64
CA PHE A 282 -11.97 -0.61 2.74
C PHE A 282 -10.76 -1.37 2.20
N ARG A 283 -9.57 -0.91 2.61
CA ARG A 283 -8.27 -1.49 2.24
C ARG A 283 -7.59 -2.00 3.49
N GLN A 284 -7.63 -3.33 3.67
CA GLN A 284 -7.06 -4.03 4.80
C GLN A 284 -6.41 -5.33 4.32
N VAL A 285 -5.41 -5.82 5.04
CA VAL A 285 -4.71 -7.06 4.73
C VAL A 285 -5.66 -8.24 4.62
N ILE A 286 -6.61 -8.34 5.56
CA ILE A 286 -7.60 -9.43 5.56
C ILE A 286 -8.51 -9.40 4.33
N ASN A 287 -8.93 -8.22 3.88
CA ASN A 287 -9.73 -8.07 2.67
C ASN A 287 -8.93 -8.50 1.44
N ALA A 288 -7.67 -8.06 1.35
CA ALA A 288 -6.77 -8.44 0.26
C ALA A 288 -6.57 -9.96 0.20
N CYS A 289 -6.37 -10.63 1.35
CA CYS A 289 -6.30 -12.10 1.41
C CYS A 289 -7.61 -12.75 0.95
N GLY A 290 -8.76 -12.27 1.43
CA GLY A 290 -10.08 -12.79 1.05
C GLY A 290 -10.33 -12.70 -0.47
N GLU A 291 -10.03 -11.56 -1.06
CA GLU A 291 -10.17 -11.33 -2.49
C GLU A 291 -9.21 -12.22 -3.31
N GLY A 292 -7.95 -12.36 -2.88
CA GLY A 292 -7.00 -13.28 -3.51
C GLY A 292 -7.47 -14.74 -3.47
N CYS A 293 -8.05 -15.16 -2.34
CA CYS A 293 -8.68 -16.47 -2.21
C CYS A 293 -9.83 -16.65 -3.22
N VAL A 294 -10.76 -15.69 -3.28
CA VAL A 294 -11.93 -15.73 -4.19
C VAL A 294 -11.47 -15.83 -5.64
N ALA A 295 -10.52 -14.99 -6.07
CA ALA A 295 -9.98 -15.01 -7.42
C ALA A 295 -9.38 -16.37 -7.79
N ALA A 296 -8.53 -16.92 -6.92
CA ALA A 296 -7.88 -18.22 -7.16
C ALA A 296 -8.89 -19.37 -7.25
N MET A 297 -9.90 -19.37 -6.37
CA MET A 297 -10.96 -20.38 -6.39
C MET A 297 -11.85 -20.26 -7.64
N ALA A 298 -12.14 -19.04 -8.09
CA ALA A 298 -12.89 -18.79 -9.32
C ALA A 298 -12.13 -19.32 -10.54
N VAL A 299 -10.82 -19.08 -10.62
CA VAL A 299 -9.95 -19.62 -11.68
C VAL A 299 -9.91 -21.16 -11.64
N ALA A 300 -9.71 -21.75 -10.47
CA ALA A 300 -9.67 -23.20 -10.32
C ALA A 300 -10.99 -23.87 -10.78
N LYS A 301 -12.12 -23.27 -10.40
CA LYS A 301 -13.44 -23.75 -10.83
C LYS A 301 -13.62 -23.69 -12.36
N ARG A 302 -13.13 -22.63 -12.99
CA ARG A 302 -13.22 -22.48 -14.46
C ARG A 302 -12.37 -23.53 -15.18
N ILE A 303 -11.16 -23.82 -14.70
CA ILE A 303 -10.29 -24.84 -15.30
C ILE A 303 -10.96 -26.21 -15.22
N VAL A 304 -11.48 -26.60 -14.06
CA VAL A 304 -12.16 -27.91 -13.87
C VAL A 304 -13.44 -28.02 -14.71
N GLN A 305 -14.10 -26.92 -15.04
CA GLN A 305 -15.33 -26.94 -15.86
C GLN A 305 -15.06 -27.04 -17.37
N TYR A 306 -13.84 -26.68 -17.81
CA TYR A 306 -13.45 -26.70 -19.21
C TYR A 306 -12.53 -27.88 -19.59
N ASP A 307 -12.00 -28.63 -18.60
CA ASP A 307 -11.33 -29.93 -18.77
C ASP A 307 -12.36 -31.07 -18.68
#